data_bd40c1e521c961e8c8301de7822a8929
#
_entry.id   bd40c1e521c961e8c8301de7822a8929
#
_cell.length_a   1.000
_cell.length_b   1.000
_cell.length_c   1.000
_cell.angle_alpha   90.00
_cell.angle_beta   90.00
_cell.angle_gamma   90.00
#
_symmetry.space_group_name_H-M   'P 1'
#
loop_
_entity.id
_entity.type
_entity.pdbx_description
1 polymer ?
#
loop_
_entity_poly.entity_id
_entity_poly.type
_entity_poly.pdbx_seq_one_letter_code
_entity_poly.pdbx_strand_id
1 'polypeptide(L)'
;EGVLRGRTETKGYGYLETVKTYKDFTMSLRFKCVGSGNSGVYFHTKFKPGTADVSQGAQFEIDCTIGKHTGGVYGFGRAWIVWPSPDNETVVRQNDWNEMTVTVIGNRYISRLNGVEMIDFTDPRAPFLEGTIALQLHSGGDGDMLFKDIWVRDLSQR
;
A
#
# COMPACT_ATOMS: atom_id res chain seq x y z
N GLU A 1 19.43 -0.05 -12.51
CA GLU A 1 19.89 -0.01 -11.11
C GLU A 1 18.83 0.66 -10.25
N GLY A 2 18.64 0.19 -9.00
CA GLY A 2 17.71 0.80 -8.05
C GLY A 2 16.22 0.48 -8.26
N VAL A 3 15.89 -0.46 -9.12
CA VAL A 3 14.51 -0.93 -9.33
C VAL A 3 14.36 -2.30 -8.69
N LEU A 4 13.33 -2.41 -7.83
CA LEU A 4 12.92 -3.65 -7.22
C LEU A 4 11.79 -4.23 -8.08
N ARG A 5 11.94 -5.47 -8.53
CA ARG A 5 10.89 -6.19 -9.23
C ARG A 5 10.34 -7.31 -8.37
N GLY A 6 9.04 -7.31 -8.17
CA GLY A 6 8.31 -8.40 -7.57
C GLY A 6 7.44 -9.10 -8.62
N ARG A 7 7.54 -10.43 -8.68
CA ARG A 7 6.73 -11.24 -9.57
C ARG A 7 6.23 -12.47 -8.85
N THR A 8 4.93 -12.71 -8.91
CA THR A 8 4.34 -13.95 -8.39
C THR A 8 4.34 -15.02 -9.48
N GLU A 9 5.00 -16.13 -9.20
CA GLU A 9 5.00 -17.32 -10.06
C GLU A 9 4.00 -18.38 -9.59
N THR A 10 3.40 -18.15 -8.43
CA THR A 10 2.45 -19.08 -7.79
C THR A 10 1.10 -18.42 -7.58
N LYS A 11 0.10 -19.21 -7.19
CA LYS A 11 -1.25 -18.71 -6.83
C LYS A 11 -1.30 -18.04 -5.44
N GLY A 12 -0.18 -17.99 -4.72
CA GLY A 12 -0.13 -17.39 -3.38
C GLY A 12 0.22 -15.90 -3.42
N TYR A 13 -0.07 -15.20 -2.32
CA TYR A 13 0.39 -13.85 -2.08
C TYR A 13 1.87 -13.83 -1.69
N GLY A 14 2.57 -12.75 -2.03
CA GLY A 14 3.91 -12.46 -1.55
C GLY A 14 3.96 -11.09 -0.87
N TYR A 15 4.85 -10.95 0.11
CA TYR A 15 5.04 -9.69 0.84
C TYR A 15 6.52 -9.43 1.09
N LEU A 16 6.92 -8.17 0.88
CA LEU A 16 8.22 -7.66 1.31
C LEU A 16 7.98 -6.78 2.53
N GLU A 17 8.33 -7.29 3.69
CA GLU A 17 8.04 -6.67 5.00
C GLU A 17 9.28 -5.98 5.57
N THR A 18 9.09 -4.84 6.24
CA THR A 18 10.14 -4.20 7.02
C THR A 18 10.46 -5.00 8.27
N VAL A 19 11.73 -4.99 8.68
CA VAL A 19 12.15 -5.58 9.97
C VAL A 19 11.68 -4.72 11.13
N LYS A 20 11.70 -3.39 10.94
CA LYS A 20 11.28 -2.40 11.93
C LYS A 20 9.77 -2.22 11.91
N THR A 21 9.18 -2.00 13.10
CA THR A 21 7.79 -1.53 13.24
C THR A 21 7.73 0.00 13.24
N TYR A 22 6.60 0.53 12.81
CA TYR A 22 6.33 1.97 12.75
C TYR A 22 4.97 2.28 13.38
N LYS A 23 4.90 3.39 14.10
CA LYS A 23 3.64 3.98 14.58
C LYS A 23 3.18 5.05 13.61
N ASP A 24 3.86 6.19 13.64
CA ASP A 24 3.61 7.33 12.76
C ASP A 24 4.72 7.42 11.74
N PHE A 25 4.38 7.52 10.48
CA PHE A 25 5.37 7.59 9.41
C PHE A 25 4.80 8.26 8.16
N THR A 26 5.70 8.68 7.30
CA THR A 26 5.40 8.97 5.90
C THR A 26 6.29 8.12 5.02
N MET A 27 5.74 7.59 3.94
CA MET A 27 6.47 6.77 2.97
C MET A 27 6.20 7.30 1.56
N SER A 28 7.23 7.36 0.77
CA SER A 28 7.13 7.68 -0.65
C SER A 28 7.73 6.56 -1.47
N LEU A 29 7.12 6.26 -2.59
CA LEU A 29 7.61 5.29 -3.56
C LEU A 29 7.11 5.61 -4.96
N ARG A 30 7.78 5.06 -5.95
CA ARG A 30 7.27 4.98 -7.32
C ARG A 30 6.99 3.53 -7.65
N PHE A 31 5.87 3.28 -8.30
CA PHE A 31 5.51 1.95 -8.77
C PHE A 31 5.07 1.97 -10.23
N LYS A 32 5.27 0.84 -10.88
CA LYS A 32 4.80 0.58 -12.24
C LYS A 32 4.28 -0.85 -12.31
N CYS A 33 3.08 -1.01 -12.85
CA CYS A 33 2.53 -2.32 -13.15
C CYS A 33 3.04 -2.81 -14.51
N VAL A 34 3.42 -4.07 -14.55
CA VAL A 34 3.70 -4.77 -15.82
C VAL A 34 2.44 -5.56 -16.16
N GLY A 35 1.64 -5.03 -17.09
CA GLY A 35 0.31 -5.56 -17.37
C GLY A 35 -0.74 -5.11 -16.34
N SER A 36 -1.69 -5.96 -16.03
CA SER A 36 -2.67 -5.75 -14.96
C SER A 36 -2.04 -6.09 -13.60
N GLY A 37 -1.48 -5.12 -12.92
CA GLY A 37 -0.86 -5.34 -11.62
C GLY A 37 -1.73 -4.91 -10.47
N ASN A 38 -1.74 -5.70 -9.40
CA ASN A 38 -2.32 -5.36 -8.11
C ASN A 38 -1.28 -5.52 -7.01
N SER A 39 -1.21 -4.57 -6.13
CA SER A 39 -0.31 -4.54 -4.98
C SER A 39 -0.94 -3.74 -3.84
N GLY A 40 -0.14 -3.32 -2.89
CA GLY A 40 -0.54 -2.44 -1.81
C GLY A 40 0.62 -2.13 -0.89
N VAL A 41 0.52 -1.01 -0.20
CA VAL A 41 1.39 -0.65 0.90
C VAL A 41 0.66 -0.97 2.20
N TYR A 42 1.03 -2.09 2.82
CA TYR A 42 0.50 -2.48 4.13
C TYR A 42 1.14 -1.66 5.25
N PHE A 43 0.36 -1.35 6.26
CA PHE A 43 0.80 -0.62 7.43
C PHE A 43 0.11 -1.13 8.70
N HIS A 44 0.72 -0.87 9.85
CA HIS A 44 0.26 -1.39 11.15
C HIS A 44 -0.03 -2.89 11.10
N THR A 45 0.83 -3.59 10.37
CA THR A 45 0.65 -5.00 10.01
C THR A 45 1.44 -5.88 10.95
N LYS A 46 0.87 -7.03 11.26
CA LYS A 46 1.53 -8.09 12.00
C LYS A 46 1.26 -9.40 11.27
N PHE A 47 2.30 -9.93 10.64
CA PHE A 47 2.22 -11.23 10.02
C PHE A 47 2.29 -12.34 11.05
N LYS A 48 1.50 -13.38 10.86
CA LYS A 48 1.69 -14.62 11.57
C LYS A 48 2.93 -15.33 11.00
N PRO A 49 3.95 -15.67 11.82
CA PRO A 49 5.18 -16.25 11.33
C PRO A 49 4.95 -17.45 10.40
N GLY A 50 5.65 -17.46 9.26
CA GLY A 50 5.56 -18.53 8.27
C GLY A 50 4.26 -18.59 7.47
N THR A 51 3.42 -17.56 7.55
CA THR A 51 2.17 -17.45 6.79
C THR A 51 2.07 -16.13 6.04
N ALA A 52 1.15 -16.05 5.08
CA ALA A 52 0.75 -14.81 4.42
C ALA A 52 -0.53 -14.24 5.03
N ASP A 53 -0.81 -14.54 6.29
CA ASP A 53 -1.97 -14.01 7.01
C ASP A 53 -1.74 -12.53 7.35
N VAL A 54 -2.48 -11.66 6.68
CA VAL A 54 -2.44 -10.20 6.84
C VAL A 54 -3.73 -9.64 7.48
N SER A 55 -4.50 -10.49 8.13
CA SER A 55 -5.75 -10.09 8.80
C SER A 55 -5.55 -9.01 9.87
N GLN A 56 -4.33 -8.89 10.37
CA GLN A 56 -3.94 -7.87 11.34
C GLN A 56 -3.16 -6.73 10.65
N GLY A 57 -3.80 -5.99 9.78
CA GLY A 57 -3.23 -4.85 9.11
C GLY A 57 -4.16 -4.31 8.03
N ALA A 58 -3.80 -3.18 7.50
CA ALA A 58 -4.49 -2.56 6.39
C ALA A 58 -3.49 -2.13 5.31
N GLN A 59 -3.97 -1.93 4.10
CA GLN A 59 -3.16 -1.47 2.98
C GLN A 59 -3.72 -0.20 2.36
N PHE A 60 -2.81 0.64 1.86
CA PHE A 60 -3.13 1.56 0.79
C PHE A 60 -3.12 0.77 -0.52
N GLU A 61 -4.25 0.73 -1.21
CA GLU A 61 -4.40 -0.05 -2.44
C GLU A 61 -3.51 0.46 -3.56
N ILE A 62 -2.95 -0.46 -4.31
CA ILE A 62 -2.28 -0.21 -5.59
C ILE A 62 -2.93 -1.12 -6.64
N ASP A 63 -3.61 -0.51 -7.59
CA ASP A 63 -4.14 -1.21 -8.77
C ASP A 63 -3.98 -0.28 -9.97
N CYS A 64 -3.32 -0.74 -11.01
CA CYS A 64 -3.08 0.08 -12.20
C CYS A 64 -4.30 0.21 -13.11
N THR A 65 -5.41 -0.43 -12.78
CA THR A 65 -6.69 -0.23 -13.45
C THR A 65 -7.44 0.94 -12.83
N ILE A 66 -7.86 1.89 -13.64
CA ILE A 66 -8.67 3.03 -13.19
C ILE A 66 -10.00 2.52 -12.61
N GLY A 67 -10.42 3.11 -11.49
CA GLY A 67 -11.67 2.73 -10.82
C GLY A 67 -11.53 1.57 -9.83
N LYS A 68 -10.30 1.16 -9.50
CA LYS A 68 -10.00 0.10 -8.52
C LYS A 68 -9.47 0.63 -7.19
N HIS A 69 -9.71 1.89 -6.90
CA HIS A 69 -9.50 2.52 -5.60
C HIS A 69 -8.04 2.70 -5.18
N THR A 70 -7.10 2.86 -6.11
CA THR A 70 -5.70 3.14 -5.77
C THR A 70 -5.58 4.34 -4.83
N GLY A 71 -4.86 4.16 -3.73
CA GLY A 71 -4.74 5.13 -2.65
C GLY A 71 -5.83 5.02 -1.57
N GLY A 72 -6.87 4.21 -1.79
CA GLY A 72 -7.85 3.87 -0.75
C GLY A 72 -7.28 2.90 0.28
N VAL A 73 -7.96 2.71 1.39
CA VAL A 73 -7.55 1.81 2.47
C VAL A 73 -8.48 0.63 2.58
N TYR A 74 -7.88 -0.55 2.55
CA TYR A 74 -8.54 -1.84 2.68
C TYR A 74 -7.89 -2.65 3.81
N GLY A 75 -8.67 -3.28 4.66
CA GLY A 75 -8.12 -4.20 5.64
C GLY A 75 -8.72 -4.10 7.02
N PHE A 76 -7.96 -4.46 8.03
CA PHE A 76 -8.40 -4.61 9.43
C PHE A 76 -9.63 -5.53 9.58
N GLY A 77 -9.78 -6.52 8.68
CA GLY A 77 -10.92 -7.42 8.66
C GLY A 77 -12.24 -6.81 8.22
N ARG A 78 -12.23 -5.57 7.70
CA ARG A 78 -13.45 -4.80 7.34
C ARG A 78 -13.63 -4.57 5.85
N ALA A 79 -12.78 -5.16 5.01
CA ALA A 79 -12.71 -4.87 3.57
C ALA A 79 -12.40 -3.38 3.29
N TRP A 80 -13.12 -2.71 2.42
CA TRP A 80 -12.91 -1.29 2.13
C TRP A 80 -13.30 -0.41 3.32
N ILE A 81 -12.35 0.41 3.78
CA ILE A 81 -12.55 1.37 4.87
C ILE A 81 -12.85 2.75 4.30
N VAL A 82 -12.08 3.17 3.32
CA VAL A 82 -12.22 4.45 2.62
C VAL A 82 -11.58 4.34 1.24
N TRP A 83 -12.13 5.04 0.26
CA TRP A 83 -11.59 5.08 -1.10
C TRP A 83 -11.76 6.45 -1.74
N PRO A 84 -10.95 6.77 -2.79
CA PRO A 84 -11.00 8.05 -3.45
C PRO A 84 -12.30 8.30 -4.21
N SER A 85 -12.57 9.56 -4.53
CA SER A 85 -13.63 9.89 -5.49
C SER A 85 -13.29 9.34 -6.89
N PRO A 86 -14.28 8.99 -7.71
CA PRO A 86 -14.06 8.49 -9.07
C PRO A 86 -13.21 9.44 -9.93
N ASP A 87 -13.38 10.75 -9.79
CA ASP A 87 -12.60 11.74 -10.54
C ASP A 87 -11.12 11.69 -10.17
N ASN A 88 -10.79 11.53 -8.89
CA ASN A 88 -9.40 11.43 -8.43
C ASN A 88 -8.74 10.12 -8.89
N GLU A 89 -9.50 9.05 -9.03
CA GLU A 89 -8.98 7.76 -9.50
C GLU A 89 -8.46 7.79 -10.94
N THR A 90 -8.86 8.79 -11.73
CA THR A 90 -8.40 8.96 -13.12
C THR A 90 -6.93 9.33 -13.24
N VAL A 91 -6.26 9.73 -12.16
CA VAL A 91 -4.83 10.09 -12.18
C VAL A 91 -3.90 8.90 -12.25
N VAL A 92 -4.40 7.68 -12.08
CA VAL A 92 -3.63 6.44 -12.20
C VAL A 92 -3.06 6.29 -13.62
N ARG A 93 -1.76 6.05 -13.72
CA ARG A 93 -1.07 5.78 -14.98
C ARG A 93 -0.92 4.27 -15.15
N GLN A 94 -1.62 3.71 -16.13
CA GLN A 94 -1.71 2.25 -16.30
C GLN A 94 -0.40 1.60 -16.74
N ASN A 95 0.37 2.23 -17.62
CA ASN A 95 1.57 1.66 -18.22
C ASN A 95 2.82 2.51 -17.97
N ASP A 96 2.82 3.29 -16.92
CA ASP A 96 3.92 4.17 -16.57
C ASP A 96 4.12 4.23 -15.06
N TRP A 97 5.18 4.91 -14.65
CA TRP A 97 5.49 5.13 -13.26
C TRP A 97 4.47 6.05 -12.59
N ASN A 98 3.97 5.58 -11.45
CA ASN A 98 3.15 6.36 -10.53
C ASN A 98 3.97 6.74 -9.31
N GLU A 99 3.75 7.94 -8.80
CA GLU A 99 4.34 8.39 -7.54
C GLU A 99 3.26 8.40 -6.45
N MET A 100 3.52 7.67 -5.38
CA MET A 100 2.63 7.57 -4.23
C MET A 100 3.33 8.04 -2.97
N THR A 101 2.63 8.84 -2.18
CA THR A 101 3.03 9.18 -0.82
C THR A 101 1.90 8.82 0.12
N VAL A 102 2.22 8.10 1.17
CA VAL A 102 1.28 7.72 2.23
C VAL A 102 1.77 8.23 3.57
N THR A 103 0.87 8.73 4.39
CA THR A 103 1.16 9.20 5.73
C THR A 103 0.17 8.57 6.71
N VAL A 104 0.70 8.02 7.78
CA VAL A 104 -0.07 7.43 8.87
C VAL A 104 0.33 8.12 10.16
N ILE A 105 -0.62 8.74 10.83
CA ILE A 105 -0.45 9.40 12.14
C ILE A 105 -1.55 8.88 13.05
N GLY A 106 -1.18 7.98 13.96
CA GLY A 106 -2.17 7.27 14.77
C GLY A 106 -3.17 6.53 13.90
N ASN A 107 -4.44 6.93 13.97
CA ASN A 107 -5.54 6.38 13.19
C ASN A 107 -5.95 7.26 11.98
N ARG A 108 -5.13 8.25 11.61
CA ARG A 108 -5.34 9.09 10.44
C ARG A 108 -4.48 8.61 9.28
N TYR A 109 -5.11 8.43 8.13
CA TYR A 109 -4.51 7.89 6.92
C TYR A 109 -4.64 8.90 5.78
N ILE A 110 -3.52 9.26 5.16
CA ILE A 110 -3.48 10.21 4.06
C ILE A 110 -2.72 9.56 2.91
N SER A 111 -3.26 9.58 1.71
CA SER A 111 -2.56 9.16 0.51
C SER A 111 -2.63 10.20 -0.60
N ARG A 112 -1.54 10.31 -1.34
CA ARG A 112 -1.41 11.13 -2.55
C ARG A 112 -0.91 10.26 -3.68
N LEU A 113 -1.45 10.46 -4.86
CA LEU A 113 -1.04 9.76 -6.07
C LEU A 113 -0.85 10.77 -7.20
N ASN A 114 0.34 10.80 -7.78
CA ASN A 114 0.67 11.70 -8.89
C ASN A 114 0.31 13.17 -8.57
N GLY A 115 0.55 13.60 -7.33
CA GLY A 115 0.29 14.95 -6.85
C GLY A 115 -1.15 15.23 -6.40
N VAL A 116 -2.05 14.25 -6.50
CA VAL A 116 -3.46 14.41 -6.09
C VAL A 116 -3.70 13.72 -4.76
N GLU A 117 -4.33 14.40 -3.80
CA GLU A 117 -4.78 13.78 -2.56
C GLU A 117 -5.91 12.80 -2.87
N MET A 118 -5.68 11.52 -2.55
CA MET A 118 -6.64 10.47 -2.79
C MET A 118 -7.61 10.32 -1.62
N ILE A 119 -7.08 10.22 -0.41
CA ILE A 119 -7.86 10.17 0.83
C ILE A 119 -7.15 10.94 1.94
N ASP A 120 -7.92 11.47 2.87
CA ASP A 120 -7.53 11.95 4.19
C ASP A 120 -8.63 11.52 5.16
N PHE A 121 -8.37 10.48 5.93
CA PHE A 121 -9.39 9.79 6.72
C PHE A 121 -8.90 9.46 8.12
N THR A 122 -9.72 9.76 9.11
CA THR A 122 -9.50 9.33 10.51
C THR A 122 -10.41 8.15 10.82
N ASP A 123 -9.82 7.01 11.11
CA ASP A 123 -10.54 5.77 11.40
C ASP A 123 -10.86 5.64 12.89
N PRO A 124 -12.12 5.85 13.32
CA PRO A 124 -12.48 5.74 14.74
C PRO A 124 -12.47 4.30 15.26
N ARG A 125 -12.31 3.32 14.39
CA ARG A 125 -12.31 1.90 14.73
C ARG A 125 -10.99 1.21 14.44
N ALA A 126 -9.89 1.97 14.31
CA ALA A 126 -8.58 1.41 14.05
C ALA A 126 -8.18 0.44 15.18
N PRO A 127 -7.97 -0.85 14.91
CA PRO A 127 -7.65 -1.83 15.95
C PRO A 127 -6.17 -1.81 16.34
N PHE A 128 -5.30 -1.31 15.47
CA PHE A 128 -3.85 -1.29 15.63
C PHE A 128 -3.30 0.08 15.28
N LEU A 129 -2.32 0.53 16.07
CA LEU A 129 -1.65 1.83 15.91
C LEU A 129 -0.14 1.67 15.70
N GLU A 130 0.34 0.46 15.52
CA GLU A 130 1.74 0.11 15.30
C GLU A 130 1.83 -1.23 14.55
N GLY A 131 2.85 -1.37 13.72
CA GLY A 131 3.16 -2.60 13.04
C GLY A 131 4.20 -2.40 11.95
N THR A 132 4.45 -3.43 11.18
CA THR A 132 5.37 -3.36 10.04
C THR A 132 4.72 -2.69 8.83
N ILE A 133 5.57 -2.30 7.88
CA ILE A 133 5.18 -1.87 6.54
C ILE A 133 5.52 -3.02 5.60
N ALA A 134 4.66 -3.32 4.65
CA ALA A 134 4.93 -4.32 3.64
C ALA A 134 4.41 -3.93 2.26
N LEU A 135 5.15 -4.31 1.23
CA LEU A 135 4.69 -4.27 -0.16
C LEU A 135 4.09 -5.62 -0.53
N GLN A 136 2.89 -5.60 -1.08
CA GLN A 136 2.18 -6.82 -1.49
C GLN A 136 2.51 -7.19 -2.94
N LEU A 137 2.59 -8.50 -3.19
CA LEU A 137 2.40 -9.10 -4.51
C LEU A 137 1.10 -9.89 -4.47
N HIS A 138 0.13 -9.50 -5.28
CA HIS A 138 -1.17 -10.14 -5.30
C HIS A 138 -1.10 -11.57 -5.85
N SER A 139 -1.98 -12.44 -5.37
CA SER A 139 -2.10 -13.82 -5.85
C SER A 139 -2.58 -13.92 -7.31
N GLY A 140 -2.43 -15.08 -7.91
CA GLY A 140 -3.02 -15.40 -9.21
C GLY A 140 -2.06 -15.29 -10.40
N GLY A 141 -0.77 -15.02 -10.17
CA GLY A 141 0.25 -14.94 -11.25
C GLY A 141 0.22 -13.63 -12.05
N ASP A 142 -0.70 -12.70 -11.74
CA ASP A 142 -0.83 -11.40 -12.41
C ASP A 142 -0.01 -10.30 -11.72
N GLY A 143 0.63 -10.62 -10.61
CA GLY A 143 1.44 -9.67 -9.85
C GLY A 143 2.84 -9.54 -10.43
N ASP A 144 3.04 -8.65 -11.38
CA ASP A 144 4.36 -8.21 -11.82
C ASP A 144 4.47 -6.70 -11.60
N MET A 145 5.26 -6.32 -10.60
CA MET A 145 5.36 -4.96 -10.12
C MET A 145 6.81 -4.50 -10.11
N LEU A 146 7.00 -3.26 -10.49
CA LEU A 146 8.26 -2.55 -10.35
C LEU A 146 8.12 -1.45 -9.30
N PHE A 147 9.09 -1.37 -8.40
CA PHE A 147 9.17 -0.32 -7.36
C PHE A 147 10.53 0.35 -7.39
N LYS A 148 10.58 1.64 -7.15
CA LYS A 148 11.82 2.40 -6.99
C LYS A 148 11.61 3.64 -6.11
N ASP A 149 12.72 4.30 -5.75
CA ASP A 149 12.72 5.53 -4.96
C ASP A 149 11.90 5.39 -3.67
N ILE A 150 12.08 4.25 -2.98
CA ILE A 150 11.37 3.91 -1.76
C ILE A 150 12.10 4.54 -0.57
N TRP A 151 11.39 5.36 0.19
CA TRP A 151 11.90 5.85 1.45
C TRP A 151 10.80 5.96 2.49
N VAL A 152 11.17 5.82 3.75
CA VAL A 152 10.28 5.93 4.91
C VAL A 152 10.89 6.91 5.90
N ARG A 153 10.09 7.86 6.37
CA ARG A 153 10.42 8.74 7.47
C ARG A 153 9.56 8.38 8.68
N ASP A 154 10.23 7.98 9.76
CA ASP A 154 9.59 7.74 11.05
C ASP A 154 9.25 9.09 11.70
N LEU A 155 7.99 9.34 11.97
CA LEU A 155 7.48 10.58 12.55
C LEU A 155 7.30 10.49 14.08
N SER A 156 7.39 9.29 14.65
CA SER A 156 7.22 9.07 16.09
C SER A 156 8.52 9.27 16.88
N GLN A 157 9.65 9.36 16.20
CA GLN A 157 10.94 9.70 16.81
C GLN A 157 11.14 11.21 16.79
N ARG A 158 10.92 11.84 17.94
CA ARG A 158 11.25 13.25 18.19
C ARG A 158 12.39 13.35 19.20
#